data_d8f665d71970abdb1f89ce986f15d746
#
_entry.id   d8f665d71970abdb1f89ce986f15d746
#
_cell.length_a   1.000
_cell.length_b   1.000
_cell.length_c   1.000
_cell.angle_alpha   90.00
_cell.angle_beta   90.00
_cell.angle_gamma   90.00
#
_symmetry.space_group_name_H-M   'P 1'
#
loop_
_entity.id
_entity.type
_entity.pdbx_description
1 polymer ?
#
loop_
_entity_poly.entity_id
_entity_poly.type
_entity_poly.pdbx_seq_one_letter_code
_entity_poly.pdbx_strand_id
1 'polypeptide(L)'
;MTNEGTRIPGYVSLDKVGNGAPYVLRAGEGEHIAVRSSLRTLLTRQEDTEGHMGLTYCEGDTAPPTPPHYHHDTTEGVYVLSGVLRVWQDDRKGNRIVSDLHPGDFGLLPTGWAHSWAFAAPKTRFIAFYAPGGFEGTLHYLDPHGAPTAEQLGETEKRFDVVWMPDYPLIQESEKTG
;
A
#
# COMPACT_ATOMS: atom_id res chain seq x y z
N MET A 1 -7.13 -21.65 -6.60
CA MET A 1 -8.60 -21.70 -6.40
C MET A 1 -9.12 -20.32 -6.71
N THR A 2 -9.84 -20.14 -7.80
CA THR A 2 -10.43 -18.86 -8.22
C THR A 2 -11.54 -18.49 -7.24
N ASN A 3 -11.33 -17.39 -6.52
CA ASN A 3 -12.28 -16.89 -5.54
C ASN A 3 -13.45 -16.20 -6.29
N GLU A 4 -14.49 -16.96 -6.64
CA GLU A 4 -15.75 -16.42 -7.19
C GLU A 4 -16.67 -15.85 -6.10
N GLY A 5 -16.10 -15.43 -4.95
CA GLY A 5 -16.84 -14.85 -3.84
C GLY A 5 -16.99 -13.34 -3.97
N THR A 6 -18.20 -12.91 -4.18
CA THR A 6 -18.73 -11.53 -4.09
C THR A 6 -17.93 -10.49 -4.89
N ARG A 7 -18.24 -10.33 -6.16
CA ARG A 7 -17.70 -9.23 -6.98
C ARG A 7 -18.05 -7.90 -6.32
N ILE A 8 -17.03 -7.20 -5.85
CA ILE A 8 -17.15 -5.81 -5.42
C ILE A 8 -17.57 -4.99 -6.66
N PRO A 9 -18.61 -4.15 -6.59
CA PRO A 9 -19.01 -3.32 -7.72
C PRO A 9 -17.84 -2.48 -8.24
N GLY A 10 -17.66 -2.43 -9.56
CA GLY A 10 -16.54 -1.71 -10.20
C GLY A 10 -15.27 -2.55 -10.39
N TYR A 11 -15.25 -3.83 -9.98
CA TYR A 11 -14.10 -4.69 -10.23
C TYR A 11 -13.81 -4.84 -11.73
N VAL A 12 -12.61 -4.46 -12.13
CA VAL A 12 -12.04 -4.66 -13.48
C VAL A 12 -10.73 -5.43 -13.31
N SER A 13 -10.64 -6.59 -13.95
CA SER A 13 -9.37 -7.34 -14.00
C SER A 13 -8.40 -6.62 -14.93
N LEU A 14 -7.27 -6.19 -14.39
CA LEU A 14 -6.23 -5.53 -15.18
C LEU A 14 -5.60 -6.44 -16.22
N ASP A 15 -5.65 -7.76 -16.04
CA ASP A 15 -5.25 -8.74 -17.07
C ASP A 15 -6.07 -8.64 -18.37
N LYS A 16 -7.27 -8.04 -18.30
CA LYS A 16 -8.14 -7.87 -19.47
C LYS A 16 -7.97 -6.54 -20.16
N VAL A 17 -7.49 -5.52 -19.47
CA VAL A 17 -7.41 -4.15 -19.98
C VAL A 17 -5.98 -3.64 -20.12
N GLY A 18 -5.03 -4.17 -19.34
CA GLY A 18 -3.61 -3.81 -19.36
C GLY A 18 -2.89 -4.37 -20.61
N ASN A 19 -1.80 -5.06 -20.40
CA ASN A 19 -0.95 -5.64 -21.47
C ASN A 19 -0.28 -4.58 -22.38
N GLY A 20 0.12 -3.44 -21.81
CA GLY A 20 0.79 -2.36 -22.53
C GLY A 20 -0.13 -1.53 -23.43
N ALA A 21 -1.44 -1.81 -23.49
CA ALA A 21 -2.41 -1.01 -24.21
C ALA A 21 -2.98 0.11 -23.30
N PRO A 22 -3.29 1.29 -23.85
CA PRO A 22 -3.97 2.33 -23.10
C PRO A 22 -5.35 1.87 -22.61
N TYR A 23 -5.69 2.18 -21.37
CA TYR A 23 -7.01 1.93 -20.81
C TYR A 23 -7.51 3.11 -19.96
N VAL A 24 -8.79 3.11 -19.66
CA VAL A 24 -9.44 4.08 -18.79
C VAL A 24 -10.25 3.31 -17.76
N LEU A 25 -9.99 3.59 -16.49
CA LEU A 25 -10.82 3.15 -15.38
C LEU A 25 -11.72 4.31 -14.95
N ARG A 26 -13.01 4.03 -14.82
CA ARG A 26 -13.98 5.01 -14.31
C ARG A 26 -13.92 5.05 -12.79
N ALA A 27 -14.54 6.06 -12.17
CA ALA A 27 -14.61 6.19 -10.72
C ALA A 27 -15.12 4.90 -10.07
N GLY A 28 -14.34 4.35 -9.15
CA GLY A 28 -14.63 3.09 -8.48
C GLY A 28 -14.26 1.83 -9.27
N GLU A 29 -13.70 1.95 -10.47
CA GLU A 29 -13.19 0.80 -11.23
C GLU A 29 -11.72 0.52 -10.93
N GLY A 30 -11.34 -0.74 -11.04
CA GLY A 30 -9.99 -1.27 -10.88
C GLY A 30 -9.99 -2.68 -10.31
N GLU A 31 -8.81 -3.22 -10.08
CA GLU A 31 -8.68 -4.54 -9.47
C GLU A 31 -8.73 -4.41 -7.94
N HIS A 32 -9.84 -4.80 -7.35
CA HIS A 32 -10.11 -4.66 -5.94
C HIS A 32 -9.55 -5.81 -5.13
N ILE A 33 -8.79 -5.48 -4.09
CA ILE A 33 -8.20 -6.42 -3.13
C ILE A 33 -8.58 -5.95 -1.72
N ALA A 34 -9.30 -6.78 -0.99
CA ALA A 34 -9.56 -6.54 0.41
C ALA A 34 -8.28 -6.81 1.22
N VAL A 35 -7.92 -5.88 2.10
CA VAL A 35 -6.80 -6.03 3.03
C VAL A 35 -7.27 -5.58 4.40
N ARG A 36 -7.51 -6.56 5.30
CA ARG A 36 -8.08 -6.31 6.63
C ARG A 36 -9.43 -5.57 6.53
N SER A 37 -9.56 -4.42 7.18
CA SER A 37 -10.78 -3.58 7.14
C SER A 37 -10.77 -2.51 6.03
N SER A 38 -9.89 -2.65 5.05
CA SER A 38 -9.66 -1.65 4.02
C SER A 38 -9.72 -2.25 2.62
N LEU A 39 -9.98 -1.41 1.63
CA LEU A 39 -9.96 -1.77 0.22
C LEU A 39 -8.72 -1.16 -0.44
N ARG A 40 -8.01 -1.99 -1.20
CA ARG A 40 -6.96 -1.58 -2.13
C ARG A 40 -7.49 -1.80 -3.54
N THR A 41 -7.34 -0.81 -4.38
CA THR A 41 -7.72 -0.91 -5.79
C THR A 41 -6.49 -0.66 -6.63
N LEU A 42 -5.98 -1.70 -7.29
CA LEU A 42 -4.91 -1.53 -8.25
C LEU A 42 -5.47 -0.74 -9.45
N LEU A 43 -4.82 0.37 -9.75
CA LEU A 43 -5.15 1.24 -10.89
C LEU A 43 -4.21 0.95 -12.06
N THR A 44 -2.96 0.61 -11.78
CA THR A 44 -1.98 0.11 -12.75
C THR A 44 -0.92 -0.71 -12.02
N ARG A 45 -0.30 -1.63 -12.72
CA ARG A 45 0.72 -2.54 -12.22
C ARG A 45 2.03 -2.34 -12.99
N GLN A 46 3.11 -2.90 -12.48
CA GLN A 46 4.39 -2.91 -13.16
C GLN A 46 4.29 -3.49 -14.60
N GLU A 47 3.47 -4.52 -14.81
CA GLU A 47 3.26 -5.15 -16.12
C GLU A 47 2.61 -4.21 -17.12
N ASP A 48 1.78 -3.27 -16.66
CA ASP A 48 1.09 -2.30 -17.49
C ASP A 48 1.99 -1.12 -17.90
N THR A 49 3.13 -0.94 -17.22
CA THR A 49 4.04 0.22 -17.34
C THR A 49 5.48 -0.16 -17.66
N GLU A 50 5.74 -1.36 -18.17
CA GLU A 50 7.09 -1.86 -18.44
C GLU A 50 8.02 -1.79 -17.20
N GLY A 51 7.46 -1.97 -16.01
CA GLY A 51 8.18 -1.90 -14.73
C GLY A 51 8.36 -0.49 -14.16
N HIS A 52 7.93 0.55 -14.86
CA HIS A 52 8.23 1.92 -14.43
C HIS A 52 7.49 2.34 -13.17
N MET A 53 6.23 1.91 -13.01
CA MET A 53 5.42 2.29 -11.85
C MET A 53 4.24 1.36 -11.60
N GLY A 54 3.77 1.35 -10.35
CA GLY A 54 2.47 0.83 -9.95
C GLY A 54 1.68 1.89 -9.21
N LEU A 55 0.36 1.85 -9.29
CA LEU A 55 -0.55 2.73 -8.54
C LEU A 55 -1.64 1.94 -7.85
N THR A 56 -1.90 2.32 -6.61
CA THR A 56 -2.97 1.76 -5.80
C THR A 56 -3.81 2.86 -5.19
N TYR A 57 -5.11 2.82 -5.40
CA TYR A 57 -6.05 3.60 -4.60
C TYR A 57 -6.37 2.84 -3.33
N CYS A 58 -6.27 3.51 -2.19
CA CYS A 58 -6.45 2.93 -0.87
C CYS A 58 -7.60 3.64 -0.16
N GLU A 59 -8.53 2.88 0.43
CA GLU A 59 -9.57 3.44 1.28
C GLU A 59 -9.82 2.56 2.50
N GLY A 60 -10.15 3.18 3.62
CA GLY A 60 -10.46 2.46 4.85
C GLY A 60 -10.87 3.36 6.00
N ASP A 61 -11.31 2.71 7.05
CA ASP A 61 -11.54 3.32 8.35
C ASP A 61 -10.29 3.17 9.23
N THR A 62 -10.29 3.81 10.40
CA THR A 62 -9.19 3.72 11.36
C THR A 62 -8.75 2.28 11.58
N ALA A 63 -7.48 2.01 11.38
CA ALA A 63 -6.91 0.68 11.44
C ALA A 63 -5.49 0.72 12.02
N PRO A 64 -5.04 -0.39 12.65
CA PRO A 64 -3.65 -0.51 13.08
C PRO A 64 -2.66 -0.27 11.93
N PRO A 65 -1.46 0.25 12.23
CA PRO A 65 -0.43 0.50 11.24
C PRO A 65 -0.07 -0.74 10.41
N THR A 66 0.40 -0.51 9.19
CA THR A 66 1.05 -1.55 8.40
C THR A 66 2.34 -2.00 9.10
N PRO A 67 2.79 -3.27 8.93
CA PRO A 67 4.10 -3.67 9.44
C PRO A 67 5.20 -2.73 8.91
N PRO A 68 6.14 -2.27 9.76
CA PRO A 68 7.29 -1.51 9.31
C PRO A 68 8.08 -2.27 8.24
N HIS A 69 8.51 -1.57 7.20
CA HIS A 69 9.29 -2.14 6.10
C HIS A 69 10.08 -1.04 5.38
N TYR A 70 10.99 -1.45 4.51
CA TYR A 70 11.68 -0.56 3.58
C TYR A 70 11.87 -1.24 2.23
N HIS A 71 12.24 -0.46 1.22
CA HIS A 71 12.56 -0.91 -0.13
C HIS A 71 14.02 -0.61 -0.44
N HIS A 72 14.68 -1.49 -1.23
CA HIS A 72 16.04 -1.23 -1.69
C HIS A 72 16.06 -0.26 -2.87
N ASP A 73 15.17 -0.44 -3.82
CA ASP A 73 15.16 0.29 -5.10
C ASP A 73 13.86 1.09 -5.31
N THR A 74 12.74 0.63 -4.74
CA THR A 74 11.43 1.27 -4.91
C THR A 74 11.31 2.52 -4.04
N THR A 75 10.97 3.64 -4.64
CA THR A 75 10.45 4.83 -3.96
C THR A 75 8.93 4.71 -3.91
N GLU A 76 8.37 4.84 -2.72
CA GLU A 76 6.93 4.95 -2.52
C GLU A 76 6.53 6.41 -2.29
N GLY A 77 5.34 6.78 -2.72
CA GLY A 77 4.75 8.06 -2.41
C GLY A 77 3.26 7.95 -2.19
N VAL A 78 2.71 8.86 -1.40
CA VAL A 78 1.30 8.89 -1.05
C VAL A 78 0.71 10.28 -1.26
N TYR A 79 -0.50 10.35 -1.82
CA TYR A 79 -1.26 11.59 -1.97
C TYR A 79 -2.65 11.43 -1.35
N VAL A 80 -2.95 12.22 -0.33
CA VAL A 80 -4.19 12.08 0.45
C VAL A 80 -5.35 12.79 -0.24
N LEU A 81 -6.47 12.08 -0.38
CA LEU A 81 -7.71 12.55 -1.00
C LEU A 81 -8.77 12.93 0.04
N SER A 82 -8.86 12.19 1.14
CA SER A 82 -9.77 12.47 2.26
C SER A 82 -9.30 11.81 3.54
N GLY A 83 -9.80 12.26 4.69
CA GLY A 83 -9.44 11.73 6.01
C GLY A 83 -8.04 12.16 6.45
N VAL A 84 -7.35 11.29 7.19
CA VAL A 84 -5.98 11.52 7.68
C VAL A 84 -5.16 10.26 7.55
N LEU A 85 -4.01 10.35 6.90
CA LEU A 85 -3.04 9.28 6.80
C LEU A 85 -1.85 9.61 7.72
N ARG A 86 -1.63 8.80 8.75
CA ARG A 86 -0.43 8.93 9.58
C ARG A 86 0.68 8.11 8.98
N VAL A 87 1.86 8.71 8.83
CA VAL A 87 3.06 8.09 8.27
C VAL A 87 4.21 8.19 9.26
N TRP A 88 4.90 7.08 9.49
CA TRP A 88 6.14 6.99 10.25
C TRP A 88 7.28 6.67 9.30
N GLN A 89 8.39 7.39 9.43
CA GLN A 89 9.59 7.22 8.62
C GLN A 89 10.83 7.27 9.49
N ASP A 90 11.85 6.46 9.18
CA ASP A 90 13.12 6.41 9.91
C ASP A 90 14.25 6.06 8.93
N ASP A 91 15.31 6.88 8.91
CA ASP A 91 16.49 6.63 8.07
C ASP A 91 17.40 5.51 8.61
N ARG A 92 17.02 4.90 9.73
CA ARG A 92 17.78 3.88 10.46
C ARG A 92 19.17 4.37 10.96
N LYS A 93 19.34 5.70 11.04
CA LYS A 93 20.55 6.37 11.50
C LYS A 93 20.26 7.38 12.62
N GLY A 94 19.00 7.46 13.06
CA GLY A 94 18.54 8.30 14.16
C GLY A 94 17.62 9.45 13.76
N ASN A 95 17.30 9.61 12.47
CA ASN A 95 16.30 10.59 12.03
C ASN A 95 14.95 9.90 11.86
N ARG A 96 14.03 10.19 12.75
CA ARG A 96 12.65 9.70 12.74
C ARG A 96 11.68 10.85 12.50
N ILE A 97 10.73 10.62 11.60
CA ILE A 97 9.70 11.58 11.22
C ILE A 97 8.34 10.90 11.40
N VAL A 98 7.39 11.62 12.02
CA VAL A 98 5.98 11.22 12.09
C VAL A 98 5.15 12.36 11.54
N SER A 99 4.26 12.07 10.60
CA SER A 99 3.45 13.09 9.94
C SER A 99 2.01 12.63 9.82
N ASP A 100 1.07 13.50 10.14
CA ASP A 100 -0.34 13.36 9.78
C ASP A 100 -0.57 14.11 8.48
N LEU A 101 -0.87 13.38 7.42
CA LEU A 101 -1.15 13.93 6.10
C LEU A 101 -2.66 14.12 5.94
N HIS A 102 -3.04 15.32 5.52
CA HIS A 102 -4.41 15.76 5.28
C HIS A 102 -4.74 15.82 3.77
N PRO A 103 -6.01 15.99 3.38
CA PRO A 103 -6.37 16.09 1.96
C PRO A 103 -5.58 17.16 1.21
N GLY A 104 -4.92 16.75 0.12
CA GLY A 104 -4.01 17.57 -0.67
C GLY A 104 -2.53 17.43 -0.29
N ASP A 105 -2.23 16.83 0.85
CA ASP A 105 -0.83 16.61 1.24
C ASP A 105 -0.22 15.43 0.46
N PHE A 106 1.08 15.55 0.24
CA PHE A 106 1.92 14.54 -0.39
C PHE A 106 3.04 14.10 0.56
N GLY A 107 3.23 12.80 0.69
CA GLY A 107 4.34 12.19 1.41
C GLY A 107 5.23 11.38 0.49
N LEU A 108 6.55 11.58 0.57
CA LEU A 108 7.54 10.76 -0.11
C LEU A 108 8.15 9.80 0.90
N LEU A 109 8.21 8.52 0.56
CA LEU A 109 8.83 7.44 1.32
C LEU A 109 10.03 6.93 0.51
N PRO A 110 11.24 7.47 0.76
CA PRO A 110 12.41 7.17 -0.07
C PRO A 110 12.92 5.75 0.12
N THR A 111 13.64 5.26 -0.87
CA THR A 111 14.40 4.00 -0.78
C THR A 111 15.27 3.97 0.47
N GLY A 112 15.38 2.81 1.11
CA GLY A 112 16.21 2.60 2.28
C GLY A 112 15.68 3.16 3.60
N TRP A 113 14.63 3.97 3.59
CA TRP A 113 13.98 4.45 4.81
C TRP A 113 12.95 3.42 5.29
N ALA A 114 13.05 3.02 6.55
CA ALA A 114 11.99 2.24 7.17
C ALA A 114 10.74 3.10 7.31
N HIS A 115 9.59 2.56 6.91
CA HIS A 115 8.34 3.29 6.99
C HIS A 115 7.16 2.38 7.34
N SER A 116 6.10 3.02 7.79
CA SER A 116 4.79 2.45 8.06
C SER A 116 3.74 3.54 7.94
N TRP A 117 2.50 3.16 7.74
CA TRP A 117 1.40 4.11 7.73
C TRP A 117 0.12 3.49 8.29
N ALA A 118 -0.81 4.34 8.71
CA ALA A 118 -2.13 3.96 9.21
C ALA A 118 -3.20 4.94 8.74
N PHE A 119 -4.42 4.42 8.60
CA PHE A 119 -5.60 5.27 8.53
C PHE A 119 -5.85 5.87 9.92
N ALA A 120 -5.53 7.15 10.12
CA ALA A 120 -5.67 7.83 11.40
C ALA A 120 -7.08 8.45 11.59
N ALA A 121 -7.92 8.46 10.57
CA ALA A 121 -9.31 8.90 10.63
C ALA A 121 -10.21 7.98 9.81
N PRO A 122 -11.53 7.92 10.13
CA PRO A 122 -12.50 7.20 9.30
C PRO A 122 -12.57 7.77 7.88
N LYS A 123 -12.91 6.91 6.91
CA LYS A 123 -13.08 7.27 5.49
C LYS A 123 -11.84 7.94 4.89
N THR A 124 -10.67 7.57 5.36
CA THR A 124 -9.41 8.01 4.78
C THR A 124 -9.22 7.36 3.42
N ARG A 125 -8.81 8.18 2.43
CA ARG A 125 -8.55 7.78 1.05
C ARG A 125 -7.26 8.43 0.58
N PHE A 126 -6.43 7.65 -0.09
CA PHE A 126 -5.20 8.14 -0.69
C PHE A 126 -4.82 7.31 -1.91
N ILE A 127 -3.95 7.87 -2.74
CA ILE A 127 -3.28 7.14 -3.83
C ILE A 127 -1.85 6.88 -3.36
N ALA A 128 -1.43 5.61 -3.44
CA ALA A 128 -0.04 5.22 -3.33
C ALA A 128 0.51 4.94 -4.73
N PHE A 129 1.76 5.35 -4.97
CA PHE A 129 2.50 4.99 -6.17
C PHE A 129 3.86 4.38 -5.79
N TYR A 130 4.36 3.54 -6.66
CA TYR A 130 5.61 2.79 -6.51
C TYR A 130 6.44 2.97 -7.76
N ALA A 131 7.69 3.39 -7.62
CA ALA A 131 8.60 3.59 -8.75
C ALA A 131 10.02 3.08 -8.38
N PRO A 132 10.53 2.04 -9.07
CA PRO A 132 9.83 1.20 -10.04
C PRO A 132 8.59 0.51 -9.46
N GLY A 133 7.71 0.02 -10.34
CA GLY A 133 6.56 -0.79 -9.96
C GLY A 133 6.97 -2.17 -9.45
N GLY A 134 6.00 -2.88 -8.88
CA GLY A 134 6.16 -4.26 -8.39
C GLY A 134 5.66 -4.47 -6.98
N PHE A 135 5.89 -3.52 -6.07
CA PHE A 135 5.45 -3.66 -4.68
C PHE A 135 3.93 -3.86 -4.55
N GLU A 136 3.14 -3.25 -5.42
CA GLU A 136 1.68 -3.44 -5.45
C GLU A 136 1.26 -4.91 -5.59
N GLY A 137 2.11 -5.74 -6.19
CA GLY A 137 1.88 -7.17 -6.32
C GLY A 137 1.85 -7.92 -4.99
N THR A 138 2.43 -7.37 -3.92
CA THR A 138 2.39 -7.96 -2.57
C THR A 138 0.96 -8.15 -2.07
N LEU A 139 0.04 -7.29 -2.49
CA LEU A 139 -1.36 -7.30 -2.04
C LEU A 139 -2.07 -8.62 -2.35
N HIS A 140 -1.67 -9.33 -3.41
CA HIS A 140 -2.24 -10.64 -3.77
C HIS A 140 -1.82 -11.78 -2.83
N TYR A 141 -0.79 -11.55 -2.01
CA TYR A 141 -0.23 -12.56 -1.09
C TYR A 141 -0.64 -12.33 0.37
N LEU A 142 -1.29 -11.22 0.66
CA LEU A 142 -1.72 -10.88 2.02
C LEU A 142 -3.09 -11.47 2.34
N ASP A 143 -3.31 -11.82 3.60
CA ASP A 143 -4.62 -12.27 4.08
C ASP A 143 -5.62 -11.09 4.05
N PRO A 144 -6.76 -11.22 3.35
CA PRO A 144 -7.76 -10.16 3.31
C PRO A 144 -8.44 -9.91 4.67
N HIS A 145 -8.35 -10.84 5.62
CA HIS A 145 -9.10 -10.79 6.89
C HIS A 145 -8.21 -10.66 8.13
N GLY A 146 -6.91 -10.90 8.01
CA GLY A 146 -5.98 -10.94 9.13
C GLY A 146 -4.77 -10.02 9.00
N ALA A 147 -3.97 -9.96 10.06
CA ALA A 147 -2.62 -9.42 9.95
C ALA A 147 -1.77 -10.38 9.09
N PRO A 148 -0.82 -9.87 8.29
CA PRO A 148 0.06 -10.75 7.53
C PRO A 148 0.81 -11.72 8.44
N THR A 149 0.86 -13.00 8.06
CA THR A 149 1.67 -14.00 8.75
C THR A 149 3.15 -13.87 8.37
N ALA A 150 4.05 -14.38 9.20
CA ALA A 150 5.48 -14.40 8.87
C ALA A 150 5.78 -15.15 7.55
N GLU A 151 5.00 -16.19 7.23
CA GLU A 151 5.12 -16.93 5.98
C GLU A 151 4.72 -16.04 4.78
N GLN A 152 3.60 -15.31 4.87
CA GLN A 152 3.16 -14.39 3.82
C GLN A 152 4.17 -13.25 3.61
N LEU A 153 4.69 -12.66 4.68
CA LEU A 153 5.72 -11.65 4.59
C LEU A 153 6.99 -12.20 3.91
N GLY A 154 7.46 -13.38 4.31
CA GLY A 154 8.62 -14.03 3.71
C GLY A 154 8.43 -14.42 2.24
N GLU A 155 7.21 -14.76 1.81
CA GLU A 155 6.91 -15.01 0.39
C GLU A 155 6.95 -13.72 -0.43
N THR A 156 6.46 -12.60 0.13
CA THR A 156 6.52 -11.30 -0.56
C THR A 156 7.96 -10.79 -0.68
N GLU A 157 8.81 -10.95 0.34
CA GLU A 157 10.23 -10.59 0.27
C GLU A 157 11.01 -11.31 -0.84
N LYS A 158 10.62 -12.55 -1.14
CA LYS A 158 11.26 -13.32 -2.22
C LYS A 158 10.90 -12.84 -3.63
N ARG A 159 9.81 -12.11 -3.76
CA ARG A 159 9.19 -11.78 -5.04
C ARG A 159 9.23 -10.30 -5.38
N PHE A 160 9.24 -9.46 -4.36
CA PHE A 160 9.08 -8.02 -4.48
C PHE A 160 10.20 -7.30 -3.72
N ASP A 161 10.48 -6.09 -4.11
CA ASP A 161 11.44 -5.21 -3.44
C ASP A 161 10.87 -4.69 -2.12
N VAL A 162 10.84 -5.55 -1.10
CA VAL A 162 10.41 -5.21 0.26
C VAL A 162 11.21 -5.98 1.29
N VAL A 163 11.57 -5.34 2.39
CA VAL A 163 12.14 -5.98 3.59
C VAL A 163 11.26 -5.64 4.79
N TRP A 164 10.57 -6.63 5.29
CA TRP A 164 9.69 -6.48 6.44
C TRP A 164 10.47 -6.43 7.76
N MET A 165 10.07 -5.52 8.63
CA MET A 165 10.72 -5.28 9.91
C MET A 165 9.66 -5.21 11.04
N PRO A 166 8.87 -6.26 11.28
CA PRO A 166 7.73 -6.18 12.21
C PRO A 166 8.14 -5.84 13.65
N ASP A 167 9.36 -6.19 14.05
CA ASP A 167 9.90 -5.90 15.39
C ASP A 167 10.71 -4.59 15.45
N TYR A 168 10.82 -3.86 14.35
CA TYR A 168 11.52 -2.59 14.33
C TYR A 168 10.74 -1.51 15.10
N PRO A 169 11.37 -0.80 16.06
CA PRO A 169 10.68 0.12 16.96
C PRO A 169 10.32 1.46 16.28
N LEU A 170 9.81 1.39 15.05
CA LEU A 170 9.40 2.56 14.28
C LEU A 170 8.21 3.28 14.92
N ILE A 171 7.27 2.50 15.46
CA ILE A 171 6.03 2.99 16.07
C ILE A 171 6.14 2.83 17.57
N GLN A 172 6.15 3.94 18.30
CA GLN A 172 6.23 3.92 19.77
C GLN A 172 4.90 3.49 20.38
N GLU A 173 4.94 2.90 21.59
CA GLU A 173 3.71 2.42 22.26
C GLU A 173 2.65 3.52 22.44
N SER A 174 3.07 4.75 22.73
CA SER A 174 2.18 5.91 22.85
C SER A 174 1.48 6.32 21.55
N GLU A 175 1.96 5.84 20.41
CA GLU A 175 1.44 6.17 19.07
C GLU A 175 0.52 5.10 18.49
N LYS A 176 0.46 3.92 19.14
CA LYS A 176 -0.36 2.79 18.67
C LYS A 176 -1.87 2.95 18.94
N THR A 177 -2.24 3.89 19.80
CA THR A 177 -3.59 4.11 20.32
C THR A 177 -4.25 5.41 19.85
N GLY A 178 -3.76 6.00 18.79
CA GLY A 178 -4.31 7.24 18.21
C GLY A 178 -5.36 6.99 17.14
#